data_42b295880b04db63d20b932aa104ead7
#
_entry.id   42b295880b04db63d20b932aa104ead7
#
_cell.length_a   1.000
_cell.length_b   1.000
_cell.length_c   1.000
_cell.angle_alpha   90.00
_cell.angle_beta   90.00
_cell.angle_gamma   90.00
#
_symmetry.space_group_name_H-M   'P 1'
#
loop_
_entity.id
_entity.type
_entity.pdbx_description
1 polymer ?
#
loop_
_entity_poly.entity_id
_entity_poly.type
_entity_poly.pdbx_seq_one_letter_code
_entity_poly.pdbx_strand_id
1 'polypeptide(L)'
;MGPGVADCRPAYPELVQGDGDGWVISERGVHYWGRFGAAGLLLRAPRPDGTPAVLLQHRAVWSHQGGTWALPGGARDSHESAEETAVREAREEAGLLAELLAVRATVVTAEVSGHGGARWTYTTVVADAGELLHTVPNRESAELRWVGEDEVADLPLHPGFAASWQRLRTAPALVPLGHADERRQRLPRTMEIEAGVFVWCMPADANQEPSPLSPRISSLLQALT
;
A
#
# COMPACT_ATOMS: atom_id res chain seq x y z
N MET A 1 38.44 11.58 46.25
CA MET A 1 37.97 10.67 45.17
C MET A 1 36.50 10.44 45.42
N GLY A 2 35.63 11.14 44.69
CA GLY A 2 34.19 10.98 44.80
C GLY A 2 33.71 9.89 43.81
N PRO A 3 32.65 9.13 44.13
CA PRO A 3 32.14 8.11 43.26
C PRO A 3 31.52 8.77 42.02
N GLY A 4 31.92 8.26 40.83
CA GLY A 4 31.38 8.70 39.54
C GLY A 4 29.89 8.45 39.49
N VAL A 5 29.16 9.47 39.06
CA VAL A 5 27.74 9.38 38.74
C VAL A 5 27.59 8.49 37.53
N ALA A 6 27.03 7.30 37.70
CA ALA A 6 26.65 6.42 36.60
C ALA A 6 25.61 7.15 35.75
N ASP A 7 25.93 7.34 34.45
CA ASP A 7 25.01 7.89 33.46
C ASP A 7 23.88 6.87 33.23
N CYS A 8 22.78 7.04 33.93
CA CYS A 8 21.54 6.28 33.73
C CYS A 8 20.75 6.86 32.59
N ARG A 9 21.29 6.81 31.37
CA ARG A 9 20.46 6.91 30.18
C ARG A 9 19.69 5.61 30.03
N PRO A 10 18.35 5.66 29.93
CA PRO A 10 17.63 4.46 29.59
C PRO A 10 18.14 4.01 28.22
N ALA A 11 18.59 2.76 28.13
CA ALA A 11 18.90 2.11 26.87
C ALA A 11 17.56 2.00 26.11
N TYR A 12 17.28 2.98 25.25
CA TYR A 12 16.31 2.76 24.19
C TYR A 12 16.86 1.60 23.37
N PRO A 13 16.03 0.56 23.08
CA PRO A 13 16.46 -0.46 22.15
C PRO A 13 16.88 0.31 20.88
N GLU A 14 18.14 0.11 20.46
CA GLU A 14 18.60 0.64 19.18
C GLU A 14 17.61 0.12 18.17
N LEU A 15 16.82 1.02 17.61
CA LEU A 15 16.07 0.74 16.40
C LEU A 15 17.13 0.32 15.41
N VAL A 16 17.06 -0.91 14.96
CA VAL A 16 17.87 -1.38 13.83
C VAL A 16 17.44 -0.49 12.68
N GLN A 17 18.17 0.60 12.48
CA GLN A 17 17.99 1.43 11.30
C GLN A 17 18.43 0.58 10.13
N GLY A 18 17.53 0.38 9.16
CA GLY A 18 17.86 -0.28 7.93
C GLY A 18 18.94 0.50 7.18
N ASP A 19 19.67 -0.15 6.30
CA ASP A 19 20.69 0.52 5.47
C ASP A 19 20.05 1.42 4.39
N GLY A 20 18.73 1.30 4.19
CA GLY A 20 17.91 2.14 3.32
C GLY A 20 17.65 3.54 3.87
N ASP A 21 17.83 3.77 5.17
CA ASP A 21 17.58 5.05 5.80
C ASP A 21 18.51 6.14 5.26
N GLY A 22 17.91 7.17 4.69
CA GLY A 22 18.64 8.32 4.16
C GLY A 22 17.90 9.07 3.07
N TRP A 23 18.38 10.27 2.78
CA TRP A 23 17.78 11.16 1.79
C TRP A 23 18.42 11.02 0.42
N VAL A 24 17.59 10.96 -0.62
CA VAL A 24 17.99 11.17 -2.00
C VAL A 24 17.51 12.57 -2.41
N ILE A 25 18.43 13.38 -2.99
CA ILE A 25 18.12 14.72 -3.45
C ILE A 25 17.92 14.66 -4.96
N SER A 26 16.76 15.08 -5.43
CA SER A 26 16.47 15.18 -6.86
C SER A 26 17.28 16.30 -7.52
N GLU A 27 17.35 16.29 -8.85
CA GLU A 27 17.96 17.37 -9.62
C GLU A 27 17.32 18.74 -9.35
N ARG A 28 16.07 18.75 -8.88
CA ARG A 28 15.33 19.97 -8.49
C ARG A 28 15.51 20.36 -7.03
N GLY A 29 16.38 19.68 -6.27
CA GLY A 29 16.64 19.95 -4.86
C GLY A 29 15.56 19.42 -3.91
N VAL A 30 14.60 18.62 -4.38
CA VAL A 30 13.59 18.01 -3.52
C VAL A 30 14.15 16.75 -2.88
N HIS A 31 13.91 16.59 -1.58
CA HIS A 31 14.40 15.48 -0.79
C HIS A 31 13.38 14.34 -0.74
N TYR A 32 13.85 13.12 -0.99
CA TYR A 32 13.06 11.87 -0.93
C TYR A 32 13.69 10.92 0.06
N TRP A 33 12.87 10.34 0.93
CA TRP A 33 13.35 9.38 1.93
C TRP A 33 13.51 8.00 1.31
N GLY A 34 14.61 7.30 1.68
CA GLY A 34 14.96 5.95 1.23
C GLY A 34 16.07 5.95 0.17
N ARG A 35 17.27 5.52 0.55
CA ARG A 35 18.47 5.48 -0.36
C ARG A 35 18.26 4.62 -1.58
N PHE A 36 17.52 3.52 -1.40
CA PHE A 36 17.27 2.53 -2.46
C PHE A 36 15.81 2.62 -2.99
N GLY A 37 15.12 3.73 -2.70
CA GLY A 37 13.71 3.91 -2.93
C GLY A 37 12.87 3.67 -1.68
N ALA A 38 11.57 3.69 -1.84
CA ALA A 38 10.61 3.42 -0.78
C ALA A 38 9.44 2.59 -1.31
N ALA A 39 8.74 1.90 -0.40
CA ALA A 39 7.54 1.16 -0.76
C ALA A 39 6.45 1.29 0.31
N GLY A 40 5.20 1.15 -0.10
CA GLY A 40 4.07 1.15 0.82
C GLY A 40 2.97 0.19 0.37
N LEU A 41 2.17 -0.26 1.33
CA LEU A 41 1.13 -1.26 1.14
C LEU A 41 -0.24 -0.60 0.94
N LEU A 42 -0.83 -0.75 -0.23
CA LEU A 42 -2.24 -0.48 -0.48
C LEU A 42 -3.03 -1.76 -0.17
N LEU A 43 -3.51 -1.88 1.06
CA LEU A 43 -4.30 -3.03 1.50
C LEU A 43 -5.78 -2.75 1.34
N ARG A 44 -6.48 -3.63 0.62
CA ARG A 44 -7.94 -3.62 0.46
C ARG A 44 -8.59 -4.73 1.26
N ALA A 45 -9.80 -4.44 1.74
CA ALA A 45 -10.66 -5.46 2.32
C ALA A 45 -12.14 -5.10 2.11
N PRO A 46 -13.04 -6.08 2.06
CA PRO A 46 -14.47 -5.81 1.98
C PRO A 46 -15.01 -5.32 3.32
N ARG A 47 -15.86 -4.29 3.28
CA ARG A 47 -16.76 -3.92 4.38
C ARG A 47 -17.87 -4.96 4.52
N PRO A 48 -18.63 -4.98 5.63
CA PRO A 48 -19.76 -5.90 5.81
C PRO A 48 -20.84 -5.77 4.72
N ASP A 49 -20.97 -4.63 4.08
CA ASP A 49 -21.87 -4.38 2.97
C ASP A 49 -21.28 -4.77 1.60
N GLY A 50 -20.06 -5.30 1.57
CA GLY A 50 -19.34 -5.71 0.37
C GLY A 50 -18.64 -4.58 -0.36
N THR A 51 -18.75 -3.32 0.09
CA THR A 51 -17.99 -2.21 -0.52
C THR A 51 -16.51 -2.28 -0.15
N PRO A 52 -15.60 -1.90 -1.06
CA PRO A 52 -14.17 -1.94 -0.78
C PRO A 52 -13.73 -0.82 0.17
N ALA A 53 -12.90 -1.17 1.13
CA ALA A 53 -12.18 -0.21 1.96
C ALA A 53 -10.67 -0.40 1.80
N VAL A 54 -9.91 0.64 2.05
CA VAL A 54 -8.45 0.64 2.08
C VAL A 54 -7.95 1.03 3.46
N LEU A 55 -6.88 0.39 3.90
CA LEU A 55 -6.21 0.76 5.15
C LEU A 55 -5.32 1.98 4.89
N LEU A 56 -5.55 3.04 5.65
CA LEU A 56 -4.74 4.26 5.63
C LEU A 56 -4.14 4.55 6.99
N GLN A 57 -2.95 5.15 6.96
CA GLN A 57 -2.20 5.66 8.09
C GLN A 57 -2.35 7.18 8.15
N HIS A 58 -2.83 7.71 9.27
CA HIS A 58 -2.70 9.12 9.61
C HIS A 58 -1.30 9.33 10.20
N ARG A 59 -0.43 9.98 9.46
CA ARG A 59 0.98 10.16 9.81
C ARG A 59 1.12 11.07 11.02
N ALA A 60 1.96 10.67 11.98
CA ALA A 60 2.24 11.48 13.15
C ALA A 60 2.77 12.88 12.74
N VAL A 61 2.35 13.92 13.44
CA VAL A 61 2.64 15.33 13.08
C VAL A 61 4.14 15.66 13.00
N TRP A 62 4.98 14.92 13.70
CA TRP A 62 6.44 15.10 13.71
C TRP A 62 7.15 14.38 12.55
N SER A 63 6.46 13.51 11.81
CA SER A 63 7.02 12.79 10.68
C SER A 63 7.01 13.64 9.40
N HIS A 64 7.74 13.21 8.38
CA HIS A 64 7.73 13.87 7.07
C HIS A 64 6.31 13.89 6.48
N GLN A 65 5.80 15.07 6.11
CA GLN A 65 4.40 15.30 5.71
C GLN A 65 3.39 14.85 6.79
N GLY A 66 3.73 15.05 8.07
CA GLY A 66 2.88 14.71 9.21
C GLY A 66 1.51 15.38 9.16
N GLY A 67 0.50 14.73 9.74
CA GLY A 67 -0.89 15.16 9.69
C GLY A 67 -1.61 14.83 8.37
N THR A 68 -0.97 14.14 7.43
CA THR A 68 -1.59 13.66 6.20
C THR A 68 -1.89 12.18 6.28
N TRP A 69 -2.81 11.72 5.41
CA TRP A 69 -3.15 10.32 5.25
C TRP A 69 -2.34 9.70 4.12
N ALA A 70 -1.74 8.55 4.38
CA ALA A 70 -0.90 7.81 3.45
C ALA A 70 -1.09 6.30 3.59
N LEU A 71 -0.39 5.55 2.77
CA LEU A 71 -0.23 4.11 2.94
C LEU A 71 0.80 3.83 4.04
N PRO A 72 0.67 2.78 4.85
CA PRO A 72 1.77 2.25 5.63
C PRO A 72 2.96 1.95 4.70
N GLY A 73 4.16 2.39 5.07
CA GLY A 73 5.32 2.20 4.21
C GLY A 73 6.50 3.09 4.56
N GLY A 74 7.69 2.70 4.08
CA GLY A 74 8.95 3.36 4.40
C GLY A 74 10.08 3.08 3.42
N ALA A 75 11.30 3.32 3.89
CA ALA A 75 12.51 3.14 3.11
C ALA A 75 12.77 1.68 2.79
N ARG A 76 13.21 1.42 1.57
CA ARG A 76 13.63 0.09 1.14
C ARG A 76 15.10 -0.13 1.51
N ASP A 77 15.40 -1.24 2.16
CA ASP A 77 16.77 -1.69 2.39
C ASP A 77 17.39 -2.28 1.13
N SER A 78 18.73 -2.29 1.06
CA SER A 78 19.48 -2.73 -0.14
C SER A 78 19.18 -4.17 -0.54
N HIS A 79 18.86 -5.01 0.42
CA HIS A 79 18.62 -6.45 0.24
C HIS A 79 17.14 -6.78 0.00
N GLU A 80 16.23 -5.80 0.15
CA GLU A 80 14.79 -6.00 0.03
C GLU A 80 14.28 -5.73 -1.39
N SER A 81 13.28 -6.47 -1.80
CA SER A 81 12.35 -6.08 -2.85
C SER A 81 11.36 -5.04 -2.32
N ALA A 82 10.65 -4.36 -3.21
CA ALA A 82 9.58 -3.43 -2.80
C ALA A 82 8.43 -4.14 -2.07
N GLU A 83 8.16 -5.40 -2.41
CA GLU A 83 7.13 -6.20 -1.74
C GLU A 83 7.54 -6.53 -0.30
N GLU A 84 8.77 -7.00 -0.10
CA GLU A 84 9.31 -7.28 1.23
C GLU A 84 9.30 -6.04 2.10
N THR A 85 9.72 -4.89 1.57
CA THR A 85 9.65 -3.61 2.28
C THR A 85 8.22 -3.26 2.69
N ALA A 86 7.26 -3.29 1.76
CA ALA A 86 5.88 -2.91 2.05
C ALA A 86 5.23 -3.82 3.10
N VAL A 87 5.54 -5.12 3.07
CA VAL A 87 5.03 -6.10 4.05
C VAL A 87 5.70 -5.90 5.42
N ARG A 88 7.01 -5.65 5.46
CA ARG A 88 7.75 -5.35 6.70
C ARG A 88 7.18 -4.09 7.37
N GLU A 89 7.06 -3.00 6.61
CA GLU A 89 6.52 -1.73 7.10
C GLU A 89 5.08 -1.87 7.60
N ALA A 90 4.22 -2.60 6.87
CA ALA A 90 2.85 -2.87 7.30
C ALA A 90 2.80 -3.65 8.62
N ARG A 91 3.75 -4.57 8.85
CA ARG A 91 3.88 -5.27 10.12
C ARG A 91 4.34 -4.32 11.24
N GLU A 92 5.34 -3.47 10.98
CA GLU A 92 5.93 -2.55 11.96
C GLU A 92 4.99 -1.40 12.33
N GLU A 93 4.32 -0.81 11.33
CA GLU A 93 3.48 0.37 11.49
C GLU A 93 2.02 0.05 11.84
N ALA A 94 1.52 -1.11 11.41
CA ALA A 94 0.12 -1.47 11.56
C ALA A 94 -0.13 -2.81 12.26
N GLY A 95 0.91 -3.56 12.62
CA GLY A 95 0.79 -4.87 13.28
C GLY A 95 0.23 -5.97 12.38
N LEU A 96 0.27 -5.80 11.07
CA LEU A 96 -0.29 -6.76 10.11
C LEU A 96 0.62 -7.97 9.93
N LEU A 97 0.02 -9.15 9.88
CA LEU A 97 0.73 -10.40 9.64
C LEU A 97 0.77 -10.71 8.14
N ALA A 98 1.94 -11.03 7.61
CA ALA A 98 2.16 -11.26 6.18
C ALA A 98 1.25 -12.35 5.58
N GLU A 99 0.96 -13.39 6.35
CA GLU A 99 0.10 -14.50 5.95
C GLU A 99 -1.37 -14.13 5.73
N LEU A 100 -1.80 -12.95 6.21
CA LEU A 100 -3.14 -12.42 6.00
C LEU A 100 -3.24 -11.54 4.75
N LEU A 101 -2.11 -11.28 4.09
CA LEU A 101 -1.99 -10.36 2.96
C LEU A 101 -1.85 -11.15 1.65
N ALA A 102 -2.78 -10.96 0.74
CA ALA A 102 -2.72 -11.54 -0.60
C ALA A 102 -2.21 -10.49 -1.59
N VAL A 103 -0.89 -10.42 -1.82
CA VAL A 103 -0.29 -9.49 -2.78
C VAL A 103 -0.81 -9.78 -4.20
N ARG A 104 -1.20 -8.72 -4.91
CA ARG A 104 -1.81 -8.77 -6.24
C ARG A 104 -0.95 -8.12 -7.31
N ALA A 105 -0.36 -6.98 -6.99
CA ALA A 105 0.42 -6.21 -7.94
C ALA A 105 1.47 -5.35 -7.24
N THR A 106 2.48 -4.99 -7.99
CA THR A 106 3.54 -4.06 -7.58
C THR A 106 3.66 -2.98 -8.64
N VAL A 107 3.40 -1.72 -8.27
CA VAL A 107 3.29 -0.59 -9.20
C VAL A 107 4.24 0.52 -8.79
N VAL A 108 5.13 0.95 -9.67
CA VAL A 108 5.92 2.17 -9.46
C VAL A 108 4.99 3.38 -9.61
N THR A 109 4.72 4.05 -8.50
CA THR A 109 3.78 5.18 -8.45
C THR A 109 4.46 6.55 -8.47
N ALA A 110 5.74 6.60 -8.12
CA ALA A 110 6.58 7.79 -8.32
C ALA A 110 7.99 7.38 -8.75
N GLU A 111 8.57 8.16 -9.64
CA GLU A 111 9.94 8.02 -10.11
C GLU A 111 10.60 9.39 -10.22
N VAL A 112 11.82 9.51 -9.74
CA VAL A 112 12.56 10.76 -9.69
C VAL A 112 14.01 10.52 -10.07
N SER A 113 14.54 11.37 -10.96
CA SER A 113 15.97 11.43 -11.25
C SER A 113 16.68 12.21 -10.14
N GLY A 114 17.67 11.59 -9.52
CA GLY A 114 18.55 12.20 -8.53
C GLY A 114 19.85 12.68 -9.13
N HIS A 115 20.63 13.43 -8.34
CA HIS A 115 21.96 13.87 -8.75
C HIS A 115 22.88 12.67 -9.08
N GLY A 116 23.72 12.85 -10.09
CA GLY A 116 24.70 11.84 -10.50
C GLY A 116 24.12 10.60 -11.18
N GLY A 117 22.91 10.69 -11.72
CA GLY A 117 22.23 9.57 -12.37
C GLY A 117 21.54 8.59 -11.41
N ALA A 118 21.47 8.91 -10.13
CA ALA A 118 20.69 8.14 -9.18
C ALA A 118 19.19 8.17 -9.58
N ARG A 119 18.50 7.07 -9.34
CA ARG A 119 17.06 6.93 -9.57
C ARG A 119 16.40 6.56 -8.27
N TRP A 120 15.43 7.36 -7.85
CA TRP A 120 14.58 7.05 -6.71
C TRP A 120 13.19 6.67 -7.18
N THR A 121 12.62 5.64 -6.58
CA THR A 121 11.25 5.21 -6.87
C THR A 121 10.46 5.03 -5.58
N TYR A 122 9.17 5.36 -5.65
CA TYR A 122 8.18 4.86 -4.69
C TYR A 122 7.34 3.80 -5.36
N THR A 123 7.27 2.65 -4.73
CA THR A 123 6.53 1.49 -5.23
C THR A 123 5.35 1.20 -4.33
N THR A 124 4.15 1.18 -4.90
CA THR A 124 2.94 0.75 -4.20
C THR A 124 2.72 -0.74 -4.44
N VAL A 125 2.67 -1.49 -3.36
CA VAL A 125 2.31 -2.91 -3.35
C VAL A 125 0.82 -3.01 -3.05
N VAL A 126 0.07 -3.56 -3.98
CA VAL A 126 -1.38 -3.75 -3.85
C VAL A 126 -1.64 -5.13 -3.29
N ALA A 127 -2.38 -5.20 -2.21
CA ALA A 127 -2.75 -6.46 -1.57
C ALA A 127 -4.22 -6.45 -1.12
N ASP A 128 -4.77 -7.65 -0.94
CA ASP A 128 -6.11 -7.85 -0.39
C ASP A 128 -6.03 -8.60 0.93
N ALA A 129 -7.00 -8.31 1.81
CA ALA A 129 -7.33 -9.12 2.96
C ALA A 129 -8.78 -9.63 2.85
N GLY A 130 -9.07 -10.75 3.51
CA GLY A 130 -10.40 -11.36 3.51
C GLY A 130 -11.46 -10.58 4.28
N GLU A 131 -11.00 -9.74 5.20
CA GLU A 131 -11.83 -8.92 6.10
C GLU A 131 -11.06 -7.68 6.54
N LEU A 132 -11.73 -6.74 7.20
CA LEU A 132 -11.08 -5.60 7.84
C LEU A 132 -10.23 -6.09 9.01
N LEU A 133 -8.92 -6.18 8.80
CA LEU A 133 -7.99 -6.67 9.81
C LEU A 133 -7.89 -5.70 10.98
N HIS A 134 -7.72 -6.25 12.19
CA HIS A 134 -7.37 -5.46 13.36
C HIS A 134 -5.96 -4.88 13.19
N THR A 135 -5.79 -3.59 13.47
CA THR A 135 -4.52 -2.89 13.33
C THR A 135 -4.06 -2.31 14.66
N VAL A 136 -2.74 -2.26 14.85
CA VAL A 136 -2.10 -1.68 16.02
C VAL A 136 -1.13 -0.60 15.56
N PRO A 137 -1.45 0.69 15.75
CA PRO A 137 -0.56 1.77 15.32
C PRO A 137 0.72 1.79 16.16
N ASN A 138 1.85 2.03 15.50
CA ASN A 138 3.09 2.37 16.18
C ASN A 138 3.17 3.88 16.44
N ARG A 139 4.33 4.36 16.96
CA ARG A 139 4.54 5.79 17.25
C ARG A 139 4.51 6.70 16.01
N GLU A 140 4.71 6.17 14.80
CA GLU A 140 4.72 6.92 13.54
C GLU A 140 3.32 7.14 12.98
N SER A 141 2.34 6.42 13.54
CA SER A 141 0.93 6.50 13.18
C SER A 141 0.15 7.20 14.30
N ALA A 142 -0.45 8.35 14.01
CA ALA A 142 -1.43 8.95 14.90
C ALA A 142 -2.73 8.12 14.93
N GLU A 143 -3.08 7.51 13.80
CA GLU A 143 -4.26 6.67 13.61
C GLU A 143 -4.04 5.72 12.43
N LEU A 144 -4.66 4.54 12.49
CA LEU A 144 -4.85 3.63 11.36
C LEU A 144 -6.35 3.46 11.15
N ARG A 145 -6.81 3.60 9.91
CA ARG A 145 -8.24 3.54 9.62
C ARG A 145 -8.53 2.86 8.30
N TRP A 146 -9.54 2.02 8.31
CA TRP A 146 -10.18 1.51 7.10
C TRP A 146 -11.14 2.57 6.54
N VAL A 147 -10.85 3.04 5.34
CA VAL A 147 -11.57 4.12 4.66
C VAL A 147 -12.20 3.57 3.39
N GLY A 148 -13.45 3.87 3.12
CA GLY A 148 -14.07 3.51 1.83
C GLY A 148 -13.32 4.12 0.66
N GLU A 149 -13.17 3.37 -0.43
CA GLU A 149 -12.43 3.88 -1.60
C GLU A 149 -13.01 5.19 -2.17
N ASP A 150 -14.30 5.40 -2.03
CA ASP A 150 -15.00 6.62 -2.42
C ASP A 150 -14.73 7.82 -1.50
N GLU A 151 -14.38 7.55 -0.24
CA GLU A 151 -14.11 8.57 0.79
C GLU A 151 -12.62 8.98 0.84
N VAL A 152 -11.71 8.22 0.23
CA VAL A 152 -10.26 8.45 0.33
C VAL A 152 -9.87 9.84 -0.19
N ALA A 153 -10.47 10.28 -1.29
CA ALA A 153 -10.13 11.56 -1.91
C ALA A 153 -10.55 12.78 -1.08
N ASP A 154 -11.43 12.61 -0.09
CA ASP A 154 -11.90 13.68 0.79
C ASP A 154 -10.94 13.92 1.97
N LEU A 155 -9.96 13.04 2.17
CA LEU A 155 -8.97 13.17 3.22
C LEU A 155 -7.79 14.07 2.80
N PRO A 156 -7.10 14.72 3.73
CA PRO A 156 -5.85 15.42 3.47
C PRO A 156 -4.74 14.38 3.19
N LEU A 157 -4.66 13.93 1.95
CA LEU A 157 -3.72 12.90 1.54
C LEU A 157 -2.28 13.43 1.47
N HIS A 158 -1.32 12.54 1.77
CA HIS A 158 0.09 12.77 1.43
C HIS A 158 0.22 13.07 -0.07
N PRO A 159 0.96 14.13 -0.49
CA PRO A 159 1.00 14.56 -1.90
C PRO A 159 1.34 13.45 -2.89
N GLY A 160 2.31 12.59 -2.57
CA GLY A 160 2.70 11.45 -3.41
C GLY A 160 1.59 10.41 -3.54
N PHE A 161 0.82 10.16 -2.48
CA PHE A 161 -0.32 9.26 -2.52
C PHE A 161 -1.48 9.88 -3.30
N ALA A 162 -1.80 11.15 -3.05
CA ALA A 162 -2.84 11.86 -3.80
C ALA A 162 -2.60 11.82 -5.31
N ALA A 163 -1.34 12.02 -5.75
CA ALA A 163 -0.96 11.98 -7.16
C ALA A 163 -1.16 10.61 -7.83
N SER A 164 -1.11 9.54 -7.05
CA SER A 164 -1.26 8.16 -7.56
C SER A 164 -2.64 7.55 -7.33
N TRP A 165 -3.43 8.08 -6.39
CA TRP A 165 -4.68 7.47 -5.95
C TRP A 165 -5.66 7.15 -7.07
N GLN A 166 -5.83 8.08 -8.02
CA GLN A 166 -6.78 7.89 -9.14
C GLN A 166 -6.41 6.71 -10.05
N ARG A 167 -5.13 6.32 -10.09
CA ARG A 167 -4.65 5.16 -10.85
C ARG A 167 -4.71 3.87 -10.02
N LEU A 168 -4.72 4.00 -8.70
CA LEU A 168 -4.69 2.87 -7.77
C LEU A 168 -6.08 2.42 -7.34
N ARG A 169 -7.06 3.33 -7.33
CA ARG A 169 -8.43 3.01 -6.94
C ARG A 169 -9.07 2.06 -7.96
N THR A 170 -9.95 1.18 -7.49
CA THR A 170 -10.78 0.39 -8.38
C THR A 170 -11.73 1.31 -9.13
N ALA A 171 -11.88 1.10 -10.45
CA ALA A 171 -12.80 1.93 -11.22
C ALA A 171 -14.24 1.73 -10.71
N PRO A 172 -15.04 2.80 -10.54
CA PRO A 172 -16.42 2.70 -10.09
C PRO A 172 -17.35 1.93 -11.04
N ALA A 173 -16.85 1.53 -12.20
CA ALA A 173 -17.58 0.83 -13.24
C ALA A 173 -17.65 -0.70 -13.08
N LEU A 174 -17.05 -1.29 -12.08
CA LEU A 174 -17.31 -2.68 -11.75
C LEU A 174 -18.66 -2.77 -11.04
N VAL A 175 -19.72 -2.70 -11.88
CA VAL A 175 -21.09 -2.99 -11.46
C VAL A 175 -21.08 -4.33 -10.73
N PRO A 176 -21.65 -4.44 -9.52
CA PRO A 176 -21.81 -5.72 -8.85
C PRO A 176 -22.53 -6.65 -9.83
N LEU A 177 -21.87 -7.71 -10.25
CA LEU A 177 -22.51 -8.80 -10.97
C LEU A 177 -23.52 -9.40 -10.01
N GLY A 178 -24.80 -9.24 -10.35
CA GLY A 178 -25.95 -9.38 -9.52
C GLY A 178 -25.99 -10.58 -8.59
N HIS A 179 -26.68 -10.37 -7.47
CA HIS A 179 -27.15 -11.31 -6.47
C HIS A 179 -26.09 -12.31 -5.96
N ALA A 180 -25.46 -11.93 -4.88
CA ALA A 180 -24.65 -12.81 -4.06
C ALA A 180 -25.52 -13.94 -3.49
N ASP A 181 -25.28 -15.14 -3.94
CA ASP A 181 -25.62 -16.36 -3.20
C ASP A 181 -24.65 -16.46 -2.00
N GLU A 182 -25.19 -16.74 -0.81
CA GLU A 182 -24.52 -16.64 0.51
C GLU A 182 -23.39 -17.67 0.73
N ARG A 183 -22.58 -17.97 -0.25
CA ARG A 183 -21.42 -18.84 -0.10
C ARG A 183 -20.15 -18.04 -0.12
N ARG A 184 -19.43 -18.04 1.00
CA ARG A 184 -18.07 -17.54 1.27
C ARG A 184 -17.36 -17.01 0.02
N GLN A 185 -17.44 -15.70 -0.19
CA GLN A 185 -16.79 -15.04 -1.29
C GLN A 185 -15.27 -15.18 -1.13
N ARG A 186 -14.65 -15.92 -2.04
CA ARG A 186 -13.19 -15.88 -2.19
C ARG A 186 -12.83 -14.54 -2.78
N LEU A 187 -11.72 -13.97 -2.32
CA LEU A 187 -11.20 -12.70 -2.82
C LEU A 187 -11.04 -12.72 -4.35
N PRO A 188 -11.41 -11.63 -5.02
CA PRO A 188 -11.20 -11.50 -6.46
C PRO A 188 -9.72 -11.47 -6.81
N ARG A 189 -9.34 -12.01 -7.96
CA ARG A 189 -7.98 -11.86 -8.51
C ARG A 189 -7.90 -10.59 -9.32
N THR A 190 -6.80 -9.86 -9.16
CA THR A 190 -6.49 -8.69 -9.97
C THR A 190 -5.85 -9.13 -11.28
N MET A 191 -6.33 -8.63 -12.40
CA MET A 191 -5.65 -8.73 -13.69
C MET A 191 -5.07 -7.36 -14.02
N GLU A 192 -3.79 -7.32 -14.39
CA GLU A 192 -3.14 -6.14 -14.94
C GLU A 192 -3.50 -6.02 -16.42
N ILE A 193 -3.99 -4.85 -16.82
CA ILE A 193 -4.16 -4.49 -18.22
C ILE A 193 -3.16 -3.36 -18.52
N GLU A 194 -2.49 -3.39 -19.65
CA GLU A 194 -1.40 -2.49 -20.06
C GLU A 194 -1.67 -0.98 -19.89
N ALA A 195 -2.88 -0.57 -19.62
CA ALA A 195 -3.25 0.83 -19.38
C ALA A 195 -3.30 1.23 -17.88
N GLY A 196 -2.84 0.39 -16.95
CA GLY A 196 -2.90 0.66 -15.50
C GLY A 196 -4.32 0.58 -14.91
N VAL A 197 -5.23 -0.07 -15.60
CA VAL A 197 -6.59 -0.36 -15.13
C VAL A 197 -6.60 -1.76 -14.53
N PHE A 198 -6.98 -1.88 -13.25
CA PHE A 198 -7.13 -3.17 -12.59
C PHE A 198 -8.58 -3.65 -12.72
N VAL A 199 -8.75 -4.83 -13.28
CA VAL A 199 -10.06 -5.50 -13.37
C VAL A 199 -10.10 -6.63 -12.34
N TRP A 200 -11.08 -6.59 -11.46
CA TRP A 200 -11.31 -7.64 -10.47
C TRP A 200 -12.05 -8.80 -11.12
N CYS A 201 -11.43 -9.97 -11.13
CA CYS A 201 -12.09 -11.20 -11.53
C CYS A 201 -12.35 -12.08 -10.31
N MET A 202 -13.58 -12.55 -10.15
CA MET A 202 -13.90 -13.58 -9.16
C MET A 202 -13.13 -14.87 -9.48
N PRO A 203 -12.50 -15.52 -8.51
CA PRO A 203 -11.87 -16.81 -8.76
C PRO A 203 -12.94 -17.83 -9.19
N ALA A 204 -12.72 -18.49 -10.31
CA ALA A 204 -13.46 -19.72 -10.61
C ALA A 204 -13.10 -20.75 -9.55
N ASP A 205 -14.07 -21.55 -9.10
CA ASP A 205 -13.78 -22.71 -8.25
C ASP A 205 -12.71 -23.57 -8.91
N ALA A 206 -11.75 -24.05 -8.11
CA ALA A 206 -10.58 -24.78 -8.58
C ALA A 206 -10.87 -26.05 -9.41
N ASN A 207 -12.14 -26.40 -9.57
CA ASN A 207 -12.65 -27.58 -10.31
C ASN A 207 -13.58 -27.21 -11.50
N GLN A 208 -13.75 -25.93 -11.84
CA GLN A 208 -14.49 -25.55 -13.03
C GLN A 208 -13.53 -25.03 -14.09
N GLU A 209 -13.62 -25.56 -15.30
CA GLU A 209 -12.99 -24.96 -16.46
C GLU A 209 -13.44 -23.50 -16.59
N PRO A 210 -12.55 -22.58 -17.00
CA PRO A 210 -12.87 -21.16 -17.07
C PRO A 210 -14.10 -20.97 -17.99
N SER A 211 -15.20 -20.54 -17.43
CA SER A 211 -16.35 -20.11 -18.20
C SER A 211 -15.92 -18.99 -19.14
N PRO A 212 -16.35 -18.98 -20.40
CA PRO A 212 -16.01 -17.91 -21.32
C PRO A 212 -16.48 -16.57 -20.74
N LEU A 213 -15.62 -15.58 -20.84
CA LEU A 213 -15.91 -14.21 -20.42
C LEU A 213 -17.29 -13.79 -20.93
N SER A 214 -18.09 -13.14 -20.09
CA SER A 214 -19.40 -12.68 -20.50
C SER A 214 -19.27 -11.79 -21.76
N PRO A 215 -20.24 -11.77 -22.66
CA PRO A 215 -20.20 -10.97 -23.90
C PRO A 215 -19.90 -9.48 -23.66
N ARG A 216 -20.23 -8.94 -22.47
CA ARG A 216 -19.96 -7.55 -22.09
C ARG A 216 -18.49 -7.30 -21.78
N ILE A 217 -17.77 -8.25 -21.20
CA ILE A 217 -16.34 -8.12 -20.90
C ILE A 217 -15.53 -8.26 -22.19
N SER A 218 -15.93 -9.18 -23.08
CA SER A 218 -15.31 -9.33 -24.41
C SER A 218 -15.47 -8.07 -25.27
N SER A 219 -16.60 -7.39 -25.20
CA SER A 219 -16.82 -6.11 -25.91
C SER A 219 -15.99 -4.97 -25.36
N LEU A 220 -15.72 -4.95 -24.05
CA LEU A 220 -14.87 -3.94 -23.41
C LEU A 220 -13.40 -4.13 -23.80
N LEU A 221 -12.93 -5.36 -23.89
CA LEU A 221 -11.57 -5.68 -24.32
C LEU A 221 -11.33 -5.37 -25.81
N GLN A 222 -12.36 -5.53 -26.66
CA GLN A 222 -12.29 -5.15 -28.09
C GLN A 222 -12.34 -3.63 -28.33
N ALA A 223 -12.86 -2.86 -27.39
CA ALA A 223 -12.91 -1.39 -27.49
C ALA A 223 -11.61 -0.71 -27.03
N LEU A 224 -10.69 -1.47 -26.44
CA LEU A 224 -9.41 -0.97 -25.87
C LEU A 224 -8.18 -1.40 -26.71
N THR A 225 -8.39 -2.18 -27.79
CA THR A 225 -7.37 -2.51 -28.80
C THR A 225 -7.59 -1.70 -30.05
#